data_118611f9e6ba920b1771b93176422431
#
_entry.id   118611f9e6ba920b1771b93176422431
#
_cell.length_a   1.000
_cell.length_b   1.000
_cell.length_c   1.000
_cell.angle_alpha   90.00
_cell.angle_beta   90.00
_cell.angle_gamma   90.00
#
_symmetry.space_group_name_H-M   'P 1'
#
loop_
_entity.id
_entity.type
_entity.pdbx_description
1 polymer ?
#
loop_
_entity_poly.entity_id
_entity_poly.type
_entity_poly.pdbx_seq_one_letter_code
_entity_poly.pdbx_strand_id
1 'polypeptide(L)'
;MKSTLAAFSRILAPLALVLCAHGASHAAEVQALRVWAGPDHTRAVFDVSGALGYKVFTLDNPYRLVLDIPDASLGKAFVAPAASGSLGGVRTGKLGKSGVRVVFDLSESVRPKSFLLPPGDEFGHRLVIDLHPERAAAPAVRTVQEALSTSDRKVIVAIDAGHGGEDPGAKGASGTWEKNITLGVARELKRQIDAEPGMEAVLIRDGDYFIALQQRYQKAREARADLFISIHADAFHKTTASGSSVFVLSTRGASNEAARWLAASENRSDLVGGVSLDDKDNTLAAVLLDLSQSATMQASDDVANHVLDAMKRLGKTHKPHVERANFVVLRSPDVPSMLVETAFISNPGEEKKLNDPAHRTRLAAAIVEGVRDYFSVQPPPGTWLASHATPRARQHVVSRGETLSLIAQRHGITLSSLRSANTIKGDVVKVGDRLTIPLAMGPG
;
A
#
# COMPACT_ATOMS: atom_id res chain seq x y z
N MET A 1 -27.16 89.33 17.13
CA MET A 1 -28.16 89.03 16.10
C MET A 1 -27.86 87.65 15.49
N LYS A 2 -28.95 86.94 15.40
CA LYS A 2 -29.08 85.60 14.74
C LYS A 2 -28.48 84.35 15.47
N SER A 3 -29.37 83.72 16.18
CA SER A 3 -29.39 82.35 16.70
C SER A 3 -29.38 81.32 15.58
N THR A 4 -28.69 80.20 15.81
CA THR A 4 -28.93 78.95 15.08
C THR A 4 -29.08 77.80 16.07
N LEU A 5 -30.30 77.22 16.13
CA LEU A 5 -30.69 76.08 16.86
C LEU A 5 -29.95 74.86 16.24
N ALA A 6 -29.31 74.06 17.09
CA ALA A 6 -28.84 72.75 16.72
C ALA A 6 -29.90 71.69 17.10
N ALA A 7 -30.44 71.00 16.10
CA ALA A 7 -31.40 69.92 16.25
C ALA A 7 -30.66 68.61 16.65
N PHE A 8 -31.00 68.05 17.81
CA PHE A 8 -30.54 66.66 18.22
C PHE A 8 -31.42 65.64 17.51
N SER A 9 -30.84 64.99 16.54
CA SER A 9 -31.41 63.77 15.92
C SER A 9 -31.08 62.51 16.77
N ARG A 10 -32.12 61.95 17.38
CA ARG A 10 -32.02 60.65 18.09
C ARG A 10 -32.03 59.53 17.05
N ILE A 11 -30.92 58.92 16.85
CA ILE A 11 -30.82 57.66 16.06
C ILE A 11 -31.22 56.50 16.99
N LEU A 12 -32.40 55.94 16.76
CA LEU A 12 -32.81 54.66 17.32
C LEU A 12 -32.07 53.54 16.53
N ALA A 13 -31.11 52.88 17.14
CA ALA A 13 -30.53 51.67 16.61
C ALA A 13 -31.50 50.49 16.81
N PRO A 14 -31.81 49.70 15.78
CA PRO A 14 -32.60 48.50 15.97
C PRO A 14 -31.74 47.43 16.66
N LEU A 15 -32.19 46.95 17.82
CA LEU A 15 -31.66 45.80 18.55
C LEU A 15 -31.93 44.54 17.71
N ALA A 16 -30.95 44.10 16.93
CA ALA A 16 -31.04 42.83 16.22
C ALA A 16 -31.01 41.69 17.25
N LEU A 17 -32.15 41.08 17.50
CA LEU A 17 -32.31 39.89 18.29
C LEU A 17 -31.67 38.72 17.47
N VAL A 18 -30.40 38.36 17.76
CA VAL A 18 -29.78 37.17 17.24
C VAL A 18 -30.47 35.98 17.92
N LEU A 19 -31.44 35.38 17.23
CA LEU A 19 -31.97 34.06 17.57
C LEU A 19 -30.84 33.05 17.35
N CYS A 20 -30.11 32.70 18.41
CA CYS A 20 -29.29 31.50 18.43
C CYS A 20 -30.25 30.33 18.24
N ALA A 21 -30.36 29.83 17.01
CA ALA A 21 -30.95 28.54 16.72
C ALA A 21 -30.09 27.50 17.44
N HIS A 22 -30.50 27.08 18.64
CA HIS A 22 -29.99 25.89 19.28
C HIS A 22 -30.45 24.75 18.39
N GLY A 23 -29.60 24.33 17.46
CA GLY A 23 -29.78 23.08 16.74
C GLY A 23 -29.97 22.00 17.80
N ALA A 24 -31.10 21.31 17.78
CA ALA A 24 -31.32 20.15 18.64
C ALA A 24 -30.15 19.20 18.41
N SER A 25 -29.24 19.09 19.36
CA SER A 25 -28.18 18.09 19.36
C SER A 25 -28.88 16.73 19.43
N HIS A 26 -29.13 16.13 18.30
CA HIS A 26 -29.57 14.75 18.28
C HIS A 26 -28.46 13.91 18.90
N ALA A 27 -28.84 13.11 19.92
CA ALA A 27 -27.92 12.13 20.51
C ALA A 27 -27.30 11.30 19.38
N ALA A 28 -25.98 11.14 19.40
CA ALA A 28 -25.30 10.34 18.38
C ALA A 28 -25.79 8.88 18.46
N GLU A 29 -25.95 8.24 17.31
CA GLU A 29 -26.35 6.84 17.25
C GLU A 29 -25.16 5.99 16.82
N VAL A 30 -24.87 4.94 17.59
CA VAL A 30 -23.89 3.89 17.23
C VAL A 30 -24.61 2.88 16.36
N GLN A 31 -24.38 2.94 15.04
CA GLN A 31 -25.15 2.23 14.04
C GLN A 31 -24.64 0.80 13.81
N ALA A 32 -23.33 0.62 13.76
CA ALA A 32 -22.69 -0.67 13.55
C ALA A 32 -21.33 -0.74 14.24
N LEU A 33 -20.84 -1.97 14.46
CA LEU A 33 -19.49 -2.26 14.88
C LEU A 33 -18.92 -3.35 13.98
N ARG A 34 -17.81 -3.03 13.34
CA ARG A 34 -17.05 -3.94 12.48
C ARG A 34 -15.69 -4.22 13.11
N VAL A 35 -15.20 -5.46 13.01
CA VAL A 35 -13.93 -5.86 13.63
C VAL A 35 -13.09 -6.65 12.62
N TRP A 36 -11.80 -6.34 12.58
CA TRP A 36 -10.80 -7.06 11.81
C TRP A 36 -9.61 -7.39 12.69
N ALA A 37 -9.22 -8.65 12.71
CA ALA A 37 -8.02 -9.10 13.38
C ALA A 37 -6.86 -9.16 12.41
N GLY A 38 -5.82 -8.38 12.66
CA GLY A 38 -4.53 -8.44 11.99
C GLY A 38 -3.46 -9.04 12.91
N PRO A 39 -2.27 -9.31 12.39
CA PRO A 39 -1.17 -9.88 13.19
C PRO A 39 -0.62 -8.90 14.23
N ASP A 40 -0.70 -7.59 13.99
CA ASP A 40 -0.11 -6.56 14.84
C ASP A 40 -1.13 -5.94 15.80
N HIS A 41 -2.42 -5.92 15.44
CA HIS A 41 -3.52 -5.39 16.26
C HIS A 41 -4.87 -5.90 15.78
N THR A 42 -5.86 -5.80 16.65
CA THR A 42 -7.27 -5.97 16.30
C THR A 42 -7.90 -4.59 16.17
N ARG A 43 -8.51 -4.28 15.02
CA ARG A 43 -9.20 -3.01 14.77
C ARG A 43 -10.70 -3.15 14.93
N ALA A 44 -11.28 -2.28 15.74
CA ALA A 44 -12.73 -2.12 15.89
C ALA A 44 -13.17 -0.76 15.35
N VAL A 45 -14.16 -0.74 14.45
CA VAL A 45 -14.68 0.48 13.82
C VAL A 45 -16.17 0.58 14.10
N PHE A 46 -16.55 1.66 14.78
CA PHE A 46 -17.94 2.01 15.00
C PHE A 46 -18.40 3.00 13.93
N ASP A 47 -19.44 2.65 13.21
CA ASP A 47 -20.15 3.60 12.34
C ASP A 47 -21.10 4.39 13.23
N VAL A 48 -21.03 5.72 13.17
CA VAL A 48 -21.81 6.62 14.05
C VAL A 48 -22.51 7.71 13.23
N SER A 49 -23.68 8.16 13.70
CA SER A 49 -24.50 9.12 12.97
C SER A 49 -23.93 10.55 12.93
N GLY A 50 -22.94 10.84 13.78
CA GLY A 50 -22.32 12.17 13.90
C GLY A 50 -21.10 12.17 14.80
N ALA A 51 -20.45 13.33 14.90
CA ALA A 51 -19.33 13.49 15.83
C ALA A 51 -19.81 13.28 17.27
N LEU A 52 -19.01 12.56 18.06
CA LEU A 52 -19.33 12.22 19.45
C LEU A 52 -18.13 12.40 20.37
N GLY A 53 -18.40 12.68 21.65
CA GLY A 53 -17.41 12.55 22.71
C GLY A 53 -17.33 11.11 23.19
N TYR A 54 -16.17 10.65 23.59
CA TYR A 54 -16.01 9.31 24.15
C TYR A 54 -14.85 9.24 25.13
N LYS A 55 -14.86 8.19 25.95
CA LYS A 55 -13.75 7.84 26.84
C LYS A 55 -13.44 6.36 26.70
N VAL A 56 -12.15 6.06 26.52
CA VAL A 56 -11.63 4.68 26.46
C VAL A 56 -10.70 4.43 27.62
N PHE A 57 -10.84 3.29 28.27
CA PHE A 57 -9.93 2.82 29.31
C PHE A 57 -9.93 1.29 29.40
N THR A 58 -8.84 0.74 29.90
CA THR A 58 -8.67 -0.70 30.12
C THR A 58 -8.91 -1.09 31.58
N LEU A 59 -9.29 -2.33 31.78
CA LEU A 59 -9.43 -2.97 33.09
C LEU A 59 -8.77 -4.35 33.04
N ASP A 60 -8.07 -4.70 34.11
CA ASP A 60 -7.45 -6.01 34.26
C ASP A 60 -8.33 -6.95 35.10
N ASN A 61 -8.04 -8.25 35.04
CA ASN A 61 -8.64 -9.31 35.83
C ASN A 61 -10.19 -9.38 35.82
N PRO A 62 -10.83 -9.77 34.74
CA PRO A 62 -10.29 -10.14 33.43
C PRO A 62 -9.97 -8.93 32.59
N TYR A 63 -9.15 -9.10 31.53
CA TYR A 63 -8.81 -8.02 30.57
C TYR A 63 -10.04 -7.52 29.85
N ARG A 64 -10.28 -6.22 29.89
CA ARG A 64 -11.42 -5.56 29.24
C ARG A 64 -11.01 -4.18 28.76
N LEU A 65 -11.58 -3.77 27.65
CA LEU A 65 -11.60 -2.37 27.26
C LEU A 65 -13.02 -1.85 27.40
N VAL A 66 -13.16 -0.70 28.03
CA VAL A 66 -14.45 -0.01 28.21
C VAL A 66 -14.45 1.25 27.36
N LEU A 67 -15.48 1.38 26.54
CA LEU A 67 -15.79 2.57 25.75
C LEU A 67 -17.06 3.19 26.30
N ASP A 68 -16.96 4.39 26.83
CA ASP A 68 -18.07 5.22 27.31
C ASP A 68 -18.37 6.30 26.30
N ILE A 69 -19.60 6.35 25.83
CA ILE A 69 -20.10 7.35 24.88
C ILE A 69 -21.27 8.05 25.54
N PRO A 70 -21.07 9.24 26.14
CA PRO A 70 -22.16 10.03 26.69
C PRO A 70 -23.07 10.55 25.55
N ASP A 71 -24.33 10.79 25.86
CA ASP A 71 -25.33 11.35 24.93
C ASP A 71 -25.41 10.60 23.58
N ALA A 72 -25.40 9.26 23.66
CA ALA A 72 -25.50 8.39 22.51
C ALA A 72 -26.51 7.27 22.76
N SER A 73 -26.99 6.66 21.65
CA SER A 73 -27.87 5.49 21.67
C SER A 73 -27.31 4.38 20.75
N LEU A 74 -27.74 3.15 21.00
CA LEU A 74 -27.48 2.06 20.06
C LEU A 74 -28.55 2.06 18.97
N GLY A 75 -28.10 1.96 17.71
CA GLY A 75 -28.97 1.77 16.56
C GLY A 75 -29.73 0.44 16.66
N LYS A 76 -30.93 0.42 16.12
CA LYS A 76 -31.79 -0.80 16.12
C LYS A 76 -31.15 -1.99 15.40
N ALA A 77 -30.29 -1.72 14.44
CA ALA A 77 -29.57 -2.71 13.64
C ALA A 77 -28.20 -3.09 14.24
N PHE A 78 -27.82 -2.55 15.41
CA PHE A 78 -26.54 -2.85 16.01
C PHE A 78 -26.48 -4.34 16.43
N VAL A 79 -25.47 -5.01 15.91
CA VAL A 79 -25.15 -6.41 16.25
C VAL A 79 -23.72 -6.45 16.77
N ALA A 80 -23.54 -7.06 17.95
CA ALA A 80 -22.20 -7.29 18.48
C ALA A 80 -21.46 -8.31 17.58
N PRO A 81 -20.21 -7.99 17.15
CA PRO A 81 -19.43 -8.91 16.33
C PRO A 81 -19.01 -10.15 17.10
N ALA A 82 -18.71 -11.23 16.38
CA ALA A 82 -18.11 -12.42 16.95
C ALA A 82 -16.69 -12.16 17.47
N ALA A 83 -16.19 -13.03 18.35
CA ALA A 83 -14.81 -13.01 18.82
C ALA A 83 -13.82 -13.06 17.64
N SER A 84 -12.77 -12.23 17.67
CA SER A 84 -11.76 -12.15 16.63
C SER A 84 -10.48 -11.47 17.15
N GLY A 85 -9.32 -12.07 16.91
CA GLY A 85 -8.02 -11.55 17.39
C GLY A 85 -7.98 -11.42 18.92
N SER A 86 -7.60 -10.23 19.41
CA SER A 86 -7.60 -9.94 20.86
C SER A 86 -9.00 -9.74 21.44
N LEU A 87 -10.05 -9.72 20.60
CA LEU A 87 -11.44 -9.55 21.05
C LEU A 87 -12.09 -10.91 21.37
N GLY A 88 -12.42 -11.15 22.64
CA GLY A 88 -13.16 -12.33 23.11
C GLY A 88 -14.67 -12.17 23.02
N GLY A 89 -15.18 -10.95 23.09
CA GLY A 89 -16.61 -10.64 23.01
C GLY A 89 -16.92 -9.17 23.20
N VAL A 90 -18.15 -8.78 22.86
CA VAL A 90 -18.65 -7.40 23.02
C VAL A 90 -19.95 -7.41 23.80
N ARG A 91 -20.01 -6.58 24.83
CA ARG A 91 -21.22 -6.35 25.63
C ARG A 91 -21.57 -4.86 25.61
N THR A 92 -22.85 -4.55 25.61
CA THR A 92 -23.34 -3.17 25.63
C THR A 92 -24.24 -2.93 26.84
N GLY A 93 -24.24 -1.71 27.32
CA GLY A 93 -25.09 -1.29 28.44
C GLY A 93 -25.38 0.20 28.43
N LYS A 94 -26.27 0.64 29.31
CA LYS A 94 -26.57 2.06 29.50
C LYS A 94 -25.45 2.76 30.27
N LEU A 95 -25.07 3.96 29.84
CA LEU A 95 -24.19 4.86 30.56
C LEU A 95 -25.01 6.06 31.09
N GLY A 96 -25.29 6.08 32.39
CA GLY A 96 -26.13 7.12 32.99
C GLY A 96 -27.53 7.16 32.38
N LYS A 97 -28.05 8.38 32.13
CA LYS A 97 -29.42 8.58 31.60
C LYS A 97 -29.51 8.53 30.10
N SER A 98 -28.45 8.92 29.38
CA SER A 98 -28.48 9.20 27.92
C SER A 98 -27.28 8.67 27.16
N GLY A 99 -26.44 7.81 27.76
CA GLY A 99 -25.24 7.31 27.11
C GLY A 99 -25.21 5.81 26.91
N VAL A 100 -24.23 5.35 26.16
CA VAL A 100 -23.92 3.95 25.86
C VAL A 100 -22.55 3.59 26.39
N ARG A 101 -22.46 2.44 27.07
CA ARG A 101 -21.21 1.78 27.43
C ARG A 101 -21.04 0.54 26.56
N VAL A 102 -19.90 0.42 25.90
CA VAL A 102 -19.48 -0.79 25.20
C VAL A 102 -18.29 -1.39 25.92
N VAL A 103 -18.36 -2.68 26.23
CA VAL A 103 -17.28 -3.41 26.89
C VAL A 103 -16.78 -4.49 25.95
N PHE A 104 -15.51 -4.45 25.64
CA PHE A 104 -14.80 -5.50 24.96
C PHE A 104 -14.18 -6.43 25.98
N ASP A 105 -14.56 -7.69 25.96
CA ASP A 105 -13.87 -8.74 26.70
C ASP A 105 -12.64 -9.13 25.88
N LEU A 106 -11.46 -9.10 26.49
CA LEU A 106 -10.19 -9.29 25.79
C LEU A 106 -9.52 -10.59 26.22
N SER A 107 -8.84 -11.23 25.25
CA SER A 107 -8.05 -12.45 25.49
C SER A 107 -6.69 -12.17 26.12
N GLU A 108 -6.20 -10.92 26.03
CA GLU A 108 -4.87 -10.50 26.50
C GLU A 108 -4.88 -9.01 26.86
N SER A 109 -3.80 -8.54 27.52
CA SER A 109 -3.59 -7.12 27.77
C SER A 109 -3.28 -6.38 26.46
N VAL A 110 -3.92 -5.20 26.25
CA VAL A 110 -3.77 -4.39 25.05
C VAL A 110 -3.50 -2.93 25.39
N ARG A 111 -2.79 -2.24 24.52
CA ARG A 111 -2.69 -0.78 24.47
C ARG A 111 -3.66 -0.25 23.42
N PRO A 112 -4.78 0.38 23.83
CA PRO A 112 -5.73 0.91 22.86
C PRO A 112 -5.23 2.23 22.27
N LYS A 113 -5.42 2.40 20.96
CA LYS A 113 -5.32 3.66 20.26
C LYS A 113 -6.69 3.97 19.65
N SER A 114 -7.24 5.15 19.92
CA SER A 114 -8.58 5.51 19.43
C SER A 114 -8.62 6.89 18.82
N PHE A 115 -9.42 7.05 17.77
CA PHE A 115 -9.59 8.32 17.05
C PHE A 115 -10.92 8.35 16.30
N LEU A 116 -11.39 9.57 16.03
CA LEU A 116 -12.59 9.82 15.22
C LEU A 116 -12.20 10.14 13.78
N LEU A 117 -12.93 9.57 12.84
CA LEU A 117 -12.84 9.89 11.42
C LEU A 117 -14.07 10.71 10.99
N PRO A 118 -13.88 11.85 10.32
CA PRO A 118 -14.96 12.58 9.70
C PRO A 118 -15.59 11.77 8.55
N PRO A 119 -16.80 12.12 8.10
CA PRO A 119 -17.40 11.50 6.94
C PRO A 119 -16.54 11.74 5.70
N GLY A 120 -16.47 10.75 4.85
CA GLY A 120 -15.83 10.77 3.52
C GLY A 120 -16.85 10.43 2.43
N ASP A 121 -16.34 10.20 1.21
CA ASP A 121 -17.20 9.96 0.03
C ASP A 121 -18.07 8.70 0.16
N GLU A 122 -17.57 7.65 0.85
CA GLU A 122 -18.23 6.34 0.97
C GLU A 122 -18.68 6.01 2.40
N PHE A 123 -18.16 6.70 3.40
CA PHE A 123 -18.40 6.38 4.81
C PHE A 123 -18.84 7.60 5.60
N GLY A 124 -19.77 7.40 6.55
CA GLY A 124 -20.16 8.38 7.55
C GLY A 124 -19.06 8.62 8.61
N HIS A 125 -19.44 9.25 9.70
CA HIS A 125 -18.56 9.40 10.87
C HIS A 125 -18.20 8.02 11.44
N ARG A 126 -16.93 7.82 11.83
CA ARG A 126 -16.46 6.57 12.42
C ARG A 126 -15.62 6.82 13.66
N LEU A 127 -15.79 5.99 14.68
CA LEU A 127 -14.86 5.88 15.80
C LEU A 127 -14.04 4.59 15.61
N VAL A 128 -12.73 4.74 15.48
CA VAL A 128 -11.78 3.62 15.32
C VAL A 128 -11.09 3.36 16.65
N ILE A 129 -10.96 2.09 17.02
CA ILE A 129 -10.18 1.63 18.18
C ILE A 129 -9.26 0.49 17.72
N ASP A 130 -7.96 0.73 17.77
CA ASP A 130 -6.92 -0.26 17.52
C ASP A 130 -6.45 -0.86 18.85
N LEU A 131 -6.55 -2.18 18.97
CA LEU A 131 -6.17 -2.96 20.16
C LEU A 131 -4.80 -3.59 19.89
N HIS A 132 -3.72 -2.95 20.31
CA HIS A 132 -2.35 -3.47 20.15
C HIS A 132 -2.01 -4.37 21.34
N PRO A 133 -1.69 -5.67 21.14
CA PRO A 133 -1.18 -6.53 22.19
C PRO A 133 0.05 -5.90 22.86
N GLU A 134 0.13 -5.96 24.18
CA GLU A 134 1.29 -5.42 24.90
C GLU A 134 2.58 -6.22 24.67
N ARG A 135 2.45 -7.42 24.13
CA ARG A 135 3.56 -8.28 23.79
C ARG A 135 4.15 -7.90 22.43
N ALA A 136 4.87 -6.80 22.38
CA ALA A 136 5.70 -6.49 21.22
C ALA A 136 6.85 -7.50 21.15
N ALA A 137 6.89 -8.32 20.11
CA ALA A 137 8.12 -9.02 19.73
C ALA A 137 9.16 -7.96 19.38
N ALA A 138 10.22 -7.84 20.19
CA ALA A 138 11.35 -7.00 19.82
C ALA A 138 11.94 -7.51 18.51
N PRO A 139 12.18 -6.65 17.50
CA PRO A 139 12.85 -7.06 16.27
C PRO A 139 14.23 -7.62 16.63
N ALA A 140 14.53 -8.82 16.19
CA ALA A 140 15.84 -9.43 16.38
C ALA A 140 16.88 -8.61 15.61
N VAL A 141 17.71 -7.85 16.31
CA VAL A 141 18.85 -7.14 15.74
C VAL A 141 19.91 -8.20 15.41
N ARG A 142 20.05 -8.52 14.12
CA ARG A 142 21.17 -9.40 13.66
C ARG A 142 22.44 -8.58 13.51
N THR A 143 23.56 -9.20 13.87
CA THR A 143 24.90 -8.61 13.70
C THR A 143 25.33 -8.67 12.22
N VAL A 144 26.24 -7.78 11.82
CA VAL A 144 26.85 -7.75 10.46
C VAL A 144 27.51 -9.10 10.12
N GLN A 145 27.99 -9.82 11.13
CA GLN A 145 28.62 -11.15 10.99
C GLN A 145 27.60 -12.21 10.50
N GLU A 146 26.34 -12.15 10.95
CA GLU A 146 25.27 -13.07 10.50
C GLU A 146 24.81 -12.73 9.08
N ALA A 147 24.93 -11.49 8.64
CA ALA A 147 24.59 -11.07 7.27
C ALA A 147 25.65 -11.55 6.26
N LEU A 148 26.90 -11.74 6.68
CA LEU A 148 28.02 -12.20 5.83
C LEU A 148 28.16 -13.73 5.78
N SER A 149 27.52 -14.49 6.68
CA SER A 149 27.71 -15.93 6.81
C SER A 149 26.69 -16.80 6.07
N THR A 150 25.72 -16.22 5.37
CA THR A 150 24.73 -16.97 4.57
C THR A 150 25.01 -16.81 3.07
N SER A 151 26.03 -17.52 2.58
CA SER A 151 26.09 -17.88 1.16
C SER A 151 24.99 -18.90 0.89
N ASP A 152 23.99 -18.55 0.07
CA ASP A 152 22.85 -19.37 -0.39
C ASP A 152 21.48 -19.07 0.24
N ARG A 153 21.26 -17.87 0.80
CA ARG A 153 19.88 -17.49 1.16
C ARG A 153 18.99 -17.42 -0.08
N LYS A 154 17.72 -17.69 0.08
CA LYS A 154 16.73 -17.47 -1.00
C LYS A 154 16.55 -15.97 -1.27
N VAL A 155 16.18 -15.66 -2.51
CA VAL A 155 15.62 -14.35 -2.85
C VAL A 155 14.25 -14.22 -2.22
N ILE A 156 14.00 -13.15 -1.48
CA ILE A 156 12.73 -12.89 -0.79
C ILE A 156 11.92 -11.87 -1.57
N VAL A 157 10.72 -12.27 -2.01
CA VAL A 157 9.76 -11.39 -2.69
C VAL A 157 8.61 -11.08 -1.72
N ALA A 158 8.50 -9.83 -1.30
CA ALA A 158 7.38 -9.36 -0.51
C ALA A 158 6.20 -9.03 -1.43
N ILE A 159 5.06 -9.65 -1.19
CA ILE A 159 3.84 -9.48 -1.97
C ILE A 159 2.82 -8.75 -1.11
N ASP A 160 2.44 -7.57 -1.55
CA ASP A 160 1.41 -6.76 -0.93
C ASP A 160 0.09 -6.93 -1.69
N ALA A 161 -0.92 -7.42 -1.03
CA ALA A 161 -2.29 -7.38 -1.54
C ALA A 161 -2.89 -6.03 -1.18
N GLY A 162 -3.17 -5.17 -2.15
CA GLY A 162 -3.76 -3.86 -1.94
C GLY A 162 -5.04 -3.91 -1.11
N HIS A 163 -5.34 -2.83 -0.38
CA HIS A 163 -6.54 -2.69 0.46
C HIS A 163 -6.61 -3.70 1.61
N GLY A 164 -7.82 -3.94 2.17
CA GLY A 164 -8.06 -4.92 3.23
C GLY A 164 -8.78 -4.33 4.43
N GLY A 165 -9.50 -5.17 5.16
CA GLY A 165 -10.30 -4.77 6.30
C GLY A 165 -11.39 -3.78 5.91
N GLU A 166 -11.37 -2.61 6.53
CA GLU A 166 -12.32 -1.52 6.29
C GLU A 166 -12.11 -0.78 4.97
N ASP A 167 -10.92 -0.91 4.36
CA ASP A 167 -10.66 -0.40 3.02
C ASP A 167 -10.99 -1.50 1.98
N PRO A 168 -12.14 -1.43 1.32
CA PRO A 168 -12.54 -2.44 0.37
C PRO A 168 -11.82 -2.35 -0.98
N GLY A 169 -11.18 -1.20 -1.28
CA GLY A 169 -10.75 -0.84 -2.62
C GLY A 169 -11.93 -0.60 -3.56
N ALA A 170 -11.69 -0.66 -4.84
CA ALA A 170 -12.68 -0.49 -5.87
C ALA A 170 -13.75 -1.60 -5.86
N LYS A 171 -14.94 -1.28 -6.40
CA LYS A 171 -16.05 -2.21 -6.55
C LYS A 171 -16.35 -2.47 -8.01
N GLY A 172 -16.38 -3.73 -8.39
CA GLY A 172 -16.79 -4.17 -9.71
C GLY A 172 -18.31 -4.07 -9.91
N ALA A 173 -18.73 -4.13 -11.17
CA ALA A 173 -20.14 -4.02 -11.55
C ALA A 173 -21.01 -5.16 -10.98
N SER A 174 -20.47 -6.36 -10.78
CA SER A 174 -21.15 -7.50 -10.14
C SER A 174 -21.06 -7.51 -8.62
N GLY A 175 -20.42 -6.49 -8.02
CA GLY A 175 -20.29 -6.33 -6.58
C GLY A 175 -19.01 -6.91 -5.98
N THR A 176 -18.07 -7.35 -6.80
CA THR A 176 -16.77 -7.84 -6.35
C THR A 176 -15.96 -6.70 -5.77
N TRP A 177 -15.41 -6.88 -4.57
CA TRP A 177 -14.48 -5.93 -3.96
C TRP A 177 -13.04 -6.24 -4.35
N GLU A 178 -12.28 -5.21 -4.64
CA GLU A 178 -10.88 -5.28 -5.04
C GLU A 178 -10.01 -6.00 -4.00
N LYS A 179 -10.17 -5.72 -2.71
CA LYS A 179 -9.42 -6.37 -1.62
C LYS A 179 -9.46 -7.90 -1.67
N ASN A 180 -10.52 -8.49 -2.20
CA ASN A 180 -10.68 -9.94 -2.33
C ASN A 180 -9.91 -10.48 -3.53
N ILE A 181 -9.90 -9.72 -4.63
CA ILE A 181 -9.15 -10.06 -5.84
C ILE A 181 -7.66 -9.98 -5.55
N THR A 182 -7.19 -8.87 -4.98
CA THR A 182 -5.78 -8.64 -4.68
C THR A 182 -5.21 -9.71 -3.75
N LEU A 183 -5.96 -10.08 -2.70
CA LEU A 183 -5.58 -11.17 -1.80
C LEU A 183 -5.53 -12.53 -2.51
N GLY A 184 -6.51 -12.80 -3.39
CA GLY A 184 -6.55 -14.02 -4.17
C GLY A 184 -5.37 -14.16 -5.12
N VAL A 185 -5.00 -13.09 -5.83
CA VAL A 185 -3.82 -13.04 -6.72
C VAL A 185 -2.53 -13.15 -5.91
N ALA A 186 -2.42 -12.42 -4.79
CA ALA A 186 -1.23 -12.44 -3.95
C ALA A 186 -0.92 -13.84 -3.38
N ARG A 187 -1.95 -14.57 -2.94
CA ARG A 187 -1.79 -15.95 -2.46
C ARG A 187 -1.35 -16.90 -3.57
N GLU A 188 -1.90 -16.75 -4.77
CA GLU A 188 -1.51 -17.57 -5.92
C GLU A 188 -0.08 -17.23 -6.38
N LEU A 189 0.29 -15.95 -6.38
CA LEU A 189 1.64 -15.48 -6.67
C LEU A 189 2.65 -16.04 -5.66
N LYS A 190 2.32 -16.00 -4.36
CA LYS A 190 3.15 -16.63 -3.31
C LYS A 190 3.36 -18.11 -3.58
N ARG A 191 2.28 -18.85 -3.83
CA ARG A 191 2.37 -20.29 -4.10
C ARG A 191 3.31 -20.61 -5.25
N GLN A 192 3.31 -19.80 -6.30
CA GLN A 192 4.16 -20.02 -7.48
C GLN A 192 5.60 -19.58 -7.23
N ILE A 193 5.85 -18.47 -6.54
CA ILE A 193 7.20 -18.03 -6.18
C ILE A 193 7.85 -19.04 -5.23
N ASP A 194 7.12 -19.57 -4.25
CA ASP A 194 7.66 -20.58 -3.32
C ASP A 194 8.01 -21.90 -4.02
N ALA A 195 7.44 -22.16 -5.20
CA ALA A 195 7.78 -23.30 -6.04
C ALA A 195 9.02 -23.06 -6.93
N GLU A 196 9.49 -21.81 -7.08
CA GLU A 196 10.69 -21.49 -7.84
C GLU A 196 11.95 -21.77 -7.01
N PRO A 197 12.95 -22.51 -7.57
CA PRO A 197 14.20 -22.75 -6.89
C PRO A 197 14.92 -21.47 -6.50
N GLY A 198 15.35 -21.38 -5.26
CA GLY A 198 16.10 -20.21 -4.74
C GLY A 198 15.25 -18.98 -4.46
N MET A 199 13.92 -19.07 -4.52
CA MET A 199 13.01 -17.99 -4.18
C MET A 199 12.09 -18.33 -3.01
N GLU A 200 11.59 -17.32 -2.33
CA GLU A 200 10.61 -17.39 -1.26
C GLU A 200 9.74 -16.13 -1.26
N ALA A 201 8.45 -16.28 -1.00
CA ALA A 201 7.55 -15.15 -0.94
C ALA A 201 7.00 -14.91 0.47
N VAL A 202 6.90 -13.64 0.86
CA VAL A 202 6.28 -13.18 2.10
C VAL A 202 5.05 -12.35 1.75
N LEU A 203 3.88 -12.69 2.28
CA LEU A 203 2.69 -11.86 2.16
C LEU A 203 2.74 -10.73 3.19
N ILE A 204 2.53 -9.50 2.75
CA ILE A 204 2.39 -8.34 3.65
C ILE A 204 1.11 -8.44 4.46
N ARG A 205 0.00 -8.86 3.82
CA ARG A 205 -1.20 -9.34 4.50
C ARG A 205 -1.64 -10.69 3.93
N ASP A 206 -2.04 -11.58 4.81
CA ASP A 206 -2.51 -12.93 4.47
C ASP A 206 -4.01 -13.13 4.74
N GLY A 207 -4.67 -12.10 5.29
CA GLY A 207 -6.07 -12.06 5.65
C GLY A 207 -6.77 -10.76 5.22
N ASP A 208 -8.06 -10.63 5.60
CA ASP A 208 -8.85 -9.43 5.38
C ASP A 208 -8.72 -8.46 6.56
N TYR A 209 -7.63 -7.71 6.60
CA TYR A 209 -7.36 -6.63 7.56
C TYR A 209 -6.62 -5.49 6.87
N PHE A 210 -6.77 -4.28 7.41
CA PHE A 210 -6.13 -3.07 6.90
C PHE A 210 -4.68 -2.97 7.39
N ILE A 211 -3.79 -2.55 6.49
CA ILE A 211 -2.41 -2.15 6.80
C ILE A 211 -2.17 -0.79 6.15
N ALA A 212 -1.70 0.20 6.92
CA ALA A 212 -1.34 1.51 6.41
C ALA A 212 -0.24 1.43 5.33
N LEU A 213 -0.30 2.31 4.33
CA LEU A 213 0.61 2.27 3.17
C LEU A 213 2.09 2.29 3.57
N GLN A 214 2.45 3.11 4.55
CA GLN A 214 3.83 3.16 5.06
C GLN A 214 4.25 1.85 5.72
N GLN A 215 3.37 1.22 6.48
CA GLN A 215 3.67 -0.05 7.16
C GLN A 215 3.89 -1.19 6.16
N ARG A 216 3.25 -1.15 4.97
CA ARG A 216 3.40 -2.20 3.94
C ARG A 216 4.84 -2.34 3.48
N TYR A 217 5.47 -1.25 3.05
CA TYR A 217 6.88 -1.32 2.65
C TYR A 217 7.84 -1.48 3.83
N GLN A 218 7.49 -1.02 5.04
CA GLN A 218 8.27 -1.30 6.25
C GLN A 218 8.30 -2.79 6.57
N LYS A 219 7.17 -3.49 6.50
CA LYS A 219 7.11 -4.95 6.65
C LYS A 219 7.95 -5.69 5.60
N ALA A 220 7.98 -5.22 4.35
CA ALA A 220 8.87 -5.77 3.33
C ALA A 220 10.35 -5.60 3.72
N ARG A 221 10.75 -4.44 4.27
CA ARG A 221 12.10 -4.20 4.76
C ARG A 221 12.44 -5.07 5.98
N GLU A 222 11.52 -5.23 6.92
CA GLU A 222 11.66 -6.12 8.08
C GLU A 222 11.85 -7.59 7.65
N ALA A 223 11.12 -8.01 6.62
CA ALA A 223 11.28 -9.32 6.00
C ALA A 223 12.57 -9.43 5.16
N ARG A 224 13.35 -8.35 5.01
CA ARG A 224 14.56 -8.27 4.16
C ARG A 224 14.28 -8.69 2.71
N ALA A 225 13.17 -8.23 2.19
CA ALA A 225 12.77 -8.51 0.83
C ALA A 225 13.78 -7.92 -0.18
N ASP A 226 14.05 -8.69 -1.22
CA ASP A 226 14.84 -8.26 -2.37
C ASP A 226 13.99 -7.58 -3.44
N LEU A 227 12.66 -7.73 -3.33
CA LEU A 227 11.67 -7.13 -4.21
C LEU A 227 10.33 -6.97 -3.47
N PHE A 228 9.66 -5.85 -3.69
CA PHE A 228 8.30 -5.59 -3.22
C PHE A 228 7.35 -5.45 -4.41
N ILE A 229 6.24 -6.20 -4.39
CA ILE A 229 5.20 -6.17 -5.43
C ILE A 229 3.86 -5.87 -4.78
N SER A 230 3.27 -4.72 -5.07
CA SER A 230 1.91 -4.39 -4.67
C SER A 230 0.93 -4.78 -5.78
N ILE A 231 -0.09 -5.54 -5.45
CA ILE A 231 -1.10 -6.09 -6.38
C ILE A 231 -2.40 -5.32 -6.21
N HIS A 232 -2.89 -4.76 -7.31
CA HIS A 232 -4.10 -3.96 -7.40
C HIS A 232 -5.01 -4.39 -8.56
N ALA A 233 -6.24 -3.90 -8.57
CA ALA A 233 -7.24 -4.12 -9.62
C ALA A 233 -8.26 -2.97 -9.64
N ASP A 234 -7.77 -1.74 -9.74
CA ASP A 234 -8.51 -0.50 -9.55
C ASP A 234 -9.71 -0.30 -10.47
N ALA A 235 -10.58 0.60 -10.07
CA ALA A 235 -11.58 1.16 -10.95
C ALA A 235 -10.97 2.30 -11.79
N PHE A 236 -11.37 2.36 -13.05
CA PHE A 236 -11.05 3.48 -13.92
C PHE A 236 -12.33 4.23 -14.29
N HIS A 237 -12.24 5.56 -14.45
CA HIS A 237 -13.42 6.39 -14.77
C HIS A 237 -14.14 5.99 -16.06
N LYS A 238 -13.45 5.31 -16.98
CA LYS A 238 -14.05 4.70 -18.18
C LYS A 238 -14.17 3.20 -17.99
N THR A 239 -15.38 2.69 -17.92
CA THR A 239 -15.64 1.24 -17.78
C THR A 239 -15.18 0.40 -18.97
N THR A 240 -14.74 1.05 -20.06
CA THR A 240 -14.13 0.40 -21.22
C THR A 240 -12.60 0.25 -21.09
N ALA A 241 -11.99 0.84 -20.05
CA ALA A 241 -10.56 0.63 -19.77
C ALA A 241 -10.30 -0.86 -19.53
N SER A 242 -9.21 -1.35 -20.07
CA SER A 242 -8.89 -2.77 -20.02
C SER A 242 -7.40 -3.03 -20.15
N GLY A 243 -6.96 -4.16 -19.66
CA GLY A 243 -5.57 -4.59 -19.68
C GLY A 243 -4.82 -4.22 -18.42
N SER A 244 -3.75 -4.93 -18.16
CA SER A 244 -2.87 -4.73 -17.01
C SER A 244 -1.92 -3.55 -17.19
N SER A 245 -1.43 -3.00 -16.08
CA SER A 245 -0.39 -1.97 -16.06
C SER A 245 0.65 -2.27 -14.99
N VAL A 246 1.87 -1.79 -15.19
CA VAL A 246 2.92 -1.86 -14.18
C VAL A 246 3.42 -0.45 -13.90
N PHE A 247 3.49 -0.09 -12.62
CA PHE A 247 3.90 1.21 -12.13
C PHE A 247 5.14 1.10 -11.25
N VAL A 248 5.99 2.13 -11.31
CA VAL A 248 7.08 2.35 -10.37
C VAL A 248 6.99 3.74 -9.77
N LEU A 249 7.68 3.93 -8.65
CA LEU A 249 7.72 5.22 -7.97
C LEU A 249 8.32 6.32 -8.84
N SER A 250 7.72 7.51 -8.79
CA SER A 250 8.31 8.76 -9.28
C SER A 250 8.10 9.87 -8.27
N THR A 251 9.18 10.50 -7.87
CA THR A 251 9.16 11.72 -7.04
C THR A 251 9.06 13.01 -7.86
N ARG A 252 9.25 12.93 -9.20
CA ARG A 252 9.29 14.06 -10.12
C ARG A 252 7.99 14.28 -10.91
N GLY A 253 6.92 13.58 -10.55
CA GLY A 253 5.61 13.67 -11.20
C GLY A 253 5.18 12.33 -11.82
N ALA A 254 3.99 12.31 -12.42
CA ALA A 254 3.40 11.13 -13.03
C ALA A 254 3.65 11.11 -14.55
N SER A 255 3.68 9.92 -15.14
CA SER A 255 3.83 9.70 -16.59
C SER A 255 2.74 10.37 -17.40
N ASN A 256 1.53 10.43 -16.84
CA ASN A 256 0.36 11.05 -17.45
C ASN A 256 -0.70 11.35 -16.39
N GLU A 257 -1.79 12.00 -16.79
CA GLU A 257 -2.88 12.39 -15.89
C GLU A 257 -3.59 11.18 -15.26
N ALA A 258 -3.76 10.10 -16.01
CA ALA A 258 -4.37 8.88 -15.51
C ALA A 258 -3.52 8.24 -14.40
N ALA A 259 -2.20 8.15 -14.58
CA ALA A 259 -1.27 7.66 -13.57
C ALA A 259 -1.26 8.55 -12.32
N ARG A 260 -1.38 9.87 -12.47
CA ARG A 260 -1.51 10.81 -11.35
C ARG A 260 -2.79 10.57 -10.57
N TRP A 261 -3.91 10.44 -11.26
CA TRP A 261 -5.22 10.20 -10.65
C TRP A 261 -5.22 8.87 -9.89
N LEU A 262 -4.69 7.80 -10.48
CA LEU A 262 -4.59 6.48 -9.87
C LEU A 262 -3.77 6.55 -8.57
N ALA A 263 -2.56 7.12 -8.61
CA ALA A 263 -1.74 7.27 -7.41
C ALA A 263 -2.41 8.13 -6.33
N ALA A 264 -3.16 9.16 -6.72
CA ALA A 264 -3.92 9.98 -5.78
C ALA A 264 -5.08 9.19 -5.15
N SER A 265 -5.73 8.30 -5.92
CA SER A 265 -6.77 7.39 -5.43
C SER A 265 -6.19 6.43 -4.39
N GLU A 266 -5.13 5.72 -4.75
CA GLU A 266 -4.47 4.74 -3.88
C GLU A 266 -3.92 5.37 -2.60
N ASN A 267 -3.31 6.54 -2.69
CA ASN A 267 -2.78 7.24 -1.52
C ASN A 267 -3.88 7.68 -0.54
N ARG A 268 -5.17 7.70 -0.92
CA ARG A 268 -6.31 7.96 -0.02
C ARG A 268 -6.72 6.73 0.81
N SER A 269 -6.23 5.55 0.50
CA SER A 269 -6.45 4.32 1.27
C SER A 269 -6.18 4.51 2.76
N ASP A 270 -5.12 5.24 3.12
CA ASP A 270 -4.81 5.59 4.51
C ASP A 270 -5.90 6.44 5.18
N LEU A 271 -6.60 7.29 4.45
CA LEU A 271 -7.72 8.07 4.98
C LEU A 271 -8.95 7.18 5.21
N VAL A 272 -9.19 6.22 4.32
CA VAL A 272 -10.27 5.22 4.49
C VAL A 272 -9.96 4.33 5.69
N GLY A 273 -8.73 3.86 5.80
CA GLY A 273 -8.22 3.06 6.91
C GLY A 273 -7.99 3.84 8.22
N GLY A 274 -8.17 5.17 8.22
CA GLY A 274 -8.10 5.99 9.43
C GLY A 274 -6.71 6.09 10.02
N VAL A 275 -5.69 6.29 9.19
CA VAL A 275 -4.35 6.60 9.67
C VAL A 275 -4.35 8.02 10.24
N SER A 276 -3.92 8.17 11.50
CA SER A 276 -3.73 9.49 12.12
C SER A 276 -2.56 10.21 11.44
N LEU A 277 -2.80 11.46 11.02
CA LEU A 277 -1.75 12.33 10.46
C LEU A 277 -0.69 12.74 11.48
N ASP A 278 -0.93 12.48 12.77
CA ASP A 278 -0.01 12.82 13.87
C ASP A 278 1.14 11.80 14.04
N ASP A 279 1.06 10.64 13.39
CA ASP A 279 2.10 9.61 13.41
C ASP A 279 3.27 9.89 12.44
N LYS A 280 3.54 11.13 12.09
CA LYS A 280 4.71 11.52 11.30
C LYS A 280 5.96 11.45 12.16
N ASP A 281 6.60 10.30 12.17
CA ASP A 281 7.96 10.15 12.66
C ASP A 281 8.91 10.84 11.67
N ASN A 282 9.24 12.08 11.99
CA ASN A 282 10.24 12.88 11.27
C ASN A 282 11.62 12.35 11.60
N THR A 283 12.07 11.32 10.92
CA THR A 283 13.39 10.78 11.18
C THR A 283 14.47 11.37 10.28
N LEU A 284 15.54 11.70 10.95
CA LEU A 284 16.86 12.19 10.54
C LEU A 284 17.56 11.38 9.42
N ALA A 285 16.86 10.45 8.78
CA ALA A 285 17.38 9.53 7.76
C ALA A 285 17.37 10.10 6.33
N ALA A 286 16.88 11.31 6.13
CA ALA A 286 16.62 11.84 4.79
C ALA A 286 17.89 12.13 3.95
N VAL A 287 19.06 12.30 4.57
CA VAL A 287 20.26 12.80 3.88
C VAL A 287 21.15 11.70 3.27
N LEU A 288 21.15 10.48 3.80
CA LEU A 288 21.87 9.33 3.20
C LEU A 288 21.04 8.58 2.14
N LEU A 289 19.80 9.02 1.95
CA LEU A 289 18.77 8.34 1.17
C LEU A 289 18.90 8.52 -0.36
N ASP A 290 19.54 9.59 -0.81
CA ASP A 290 19.45 10.04 -2.21
C ASP A 290 20.19 9.13 -3.21
N LEU A 291 21.39 8.65 -2.86
CA LEU A 291 22.17 7.75 -3.75
C LEU A 291 21.63 6.32 -3.75
N SER A 292 21.23 5.81 -2.58
CA SER A 292 20.61 4.50 -2.45
C SER A 292 19.28 4.45 -3.18
N GLN A 293 18.47 5.51 -3.09
CA GLN A 293 17.18 5.61 -3.74
C GLN A 293 17.28 5.59 -5.27
N SER A 294 18.33 6.19 -5.85
CA SER A 294 18.52 6.19 -7.31
C SER A 294 18.80 4.78 -7.85
N ALA A 295 19.62 3.98 -7.16
CA ALA A 295 19.88 2.59 -7.54
C ALA A 295 18.64 1.70 -7.38
N THR A 296 17.90 1.88 -6.28
CA THR A 296 16.64 1.17 -6.01
C THR A 296 15.57 1.49 -7.04
N MET A 297 15.46 2.75 -7.46
CA MET A 297 14.53 3.15 -8.53
C MET A 297 14.90 2.54 -9.88
N GLN A 298 16.21 2.46 -10.22
CA GLN A 298 16.66 1.80 -11.43
C GLN A 298 16.33 0.30 -11.41
N ALA A 299 16.60 -0.38 -10.30
CA ALA A 299 16.25 -1.79 -10.13
C ALA A 299 14.73 -2.02 -10.22
N SER A 300 13.92 -1.10 -9.67
CA SER A 300 12.46 -1.11 -9.81
C SER A 300 12.02 -1.02 -11.27
N ASP A 301 12.63 -0.12 -12.05
CA ASP A 301 12.36 0.01 -13.48
C ASP A 301 12.72 -1.26 -14.25
N ASP A 302 13.87 -1.85 -13.94
CA ASP A 302 14.35 -3.04 -14.64
C ASP A 302 13.40 -4.22 -14.39
N VAL A 303 13.06 -4.52 -13.13
CA VAL A 303 12.14 -5.62 -12.82
C VAL A 303 10.72 -5.36 -13.36
N ALA A 304 10.23 -4.13 -13.28
CA ALA A 304 8.91 -3.76 -13.79
C ALA A 304 8.81 -3.96 -15.32
N ASN A 305 9.87 -3.67 -16.07
CA ASN A 305 9.92 -3.94 -17.50
C ASN A 305 9.87 -5.44 -17.82
N HIS A 306 10.61 -6.28 -17.08
CA HIS A 306 10.54 -7.73 -17.24
C HIS A 306 9.14 -8.27 -16.98
N VAL A 307 8.48 -7.80 -15.91
CA VAL A 307 7.11 -8.19 -15.56
C VAL A 307 6.12 -7.70 -16.62
N LEU A 308 6.21 -6.43 -17.07
CA LEU A 308 5.34 -5.91 -18.11
C LEU A 308 5.47 -6.70 -19.41
N ASP A 309 6.69 -7.07 -19.82
CA ASP A 309 6.92 -7.85 -21.03
C ASP A 309 6.34 -9.28 -20.91
N ALA A 310 6.41 -9.91 -19.75
CA ALA A 310 5.74 -11.19 -19.48
C ALA A 310 4.20 -11.03 -19.52
N MET A 311 3.65 -9.97 -18.95
CA MET A 311 2.22 -9.71 -18.97
C MET A 311 1.69 -9.41 -20.38
N LYS A 312 2.48 -8.77 -21.25
CA LYS A 312 2.15 -8.59 -22.69
C LYS A 312 1.98 -9.92 -23.40
N ARG A 313 2.76 -10.93 -23.04
CA ARG A 313 2.60 -12.29 -23.61
C ARG A 313 1.31 -12.98 -23.15
N LEU A 314 0.86 -12.67 -21.93
CA LEU A 314 -0.41 -13.20 -21.42
C LEU A 314 -1.61 -12.56 -22.09
N GLY A 315 -1.56 -11.24 -22.37
CA GLY A 315 -2.69 -10.54 -22.95
C GLY A 315 -2.47 -9.04 -23.13
N LYS A 316 -3.58 -8.34 -23.25
CA LYS A 316 -3.56 -6.87 -23.45
C LYS A 316 -3.02 -6.17 -22.19
N THR A 317 -2.10 -5.25 -22.39
CA THR A 317 -1.70 -4.26 -21.39
C THR A 317 -2.37 -2.91 -21.70
N HIS A 318 -2.67 -2.13 -20.65
CA HIS A 318 -3.29 -0.79 -20.82
C HIS A 318 -2.33 0.18 -21.50
N LYS A 319 -1.05 0.12 -21.12
CA LYS A 319 0.04 0.88 -21.77
C LYS A 319 1.16 -0.06 -22.19
N PRO A 320 1.90 0.28 -23.26
CA PRO A 320 2.99 -0.54 -23.74
C PRO A 320 4.30 -0.38 -22.94
N HIS A 321 4.35 0.51 -21.98
CA HIS A 321 5.52 0.86 -21.17
C HIS A 321 5.15 0.91 -19.69
N VAL A 322 6.16 0.77 -18.82
CA VAL A 322 6.04 0.98 -17.39
C VAL A 322 5.65 2.42 -17.12
N GLU A 323 4.62 2.62 -16.31
CA GLU A 323 4.14 3.93 -15.90
C GLU A 323 4.78 4.37 -14.57
N ARG A 324 4.71 5.66 -14.29
CA ARG A 324 5.36 6.25 -13.11
C ARG A 324 4.39 7.19 -12.41
N ALA A 325 4.30 7.07 -11.09
CA ALA A 325 3.57 8.03 -10.27
C ALA A 325 4.04 8.00 -8.81
N ASN A 326 3.54 8.90 -7.99
CA ASN A 326 3.96 9.06 -6.61
C ASN A 326 3.12 8.20 -5.67
N PHE A 327 3.21 6.88 -5.81
CA PHE A 327 2.56 5.92 -4.91
C PHE A 327 3.29 5.86 -3.57
N VAL A 328 2.57 6.10 -2.46
CA VAL A 328 3.14 6.05 -1.11
C VAL A 328 3.63 4.64 -0.78
N VAL A 329 2.91 3.62 -1.18
CA VAL A 329 3.25 2.22 -0.93
C VAL A 329 4.59 1.79 -1.54
N LEU A 330 5.06 2.48 -2.60
CA LEU A 330 6.33 2.19 -3.28
C LEU A 330 7.53 2.99 -2.76
N ARG A 331 7.38 3.71 -1.65
CA ARG A 331 8.44 4.61 -1.13
C ARG A 331 9.50 3.90 -0.29
N SER A 332 9.72 2.62 -0.48
CA SER A 332 10.87 1.95 0.15
C SER A 332 12.18 2.56 -0.36
N PRO A 333 13.10 2.96 0.53
CA PRO A 333 14.36 3.56 0.10
C PRO A 333 15.37 2.55 -0.44
N ASP A 334 15.26 1.28 -0.06
CA ASP A 334 16.28 0.25 -0.21
C ASP A 334 15.75 -1.06 -0.84
N VAL A 335 14.43 -1.20 -1.00
CA VAL A 335 13.82 -2.38 -1.64
C VAL A 335 13.23 -1.96 -2.98
N PRO A 336 13.69 -2.53 -4.11
CA PRO A 336 13.06 -2.34 -5.41
C PRO A 336 11.57 -2.66 -5.35
N SER A 337 10.74 -1.77 -5.89
CA SER A 337 9.29 -1.82 -5.67
C SER A 337 8.52 -1.53 -6.94
N MET A 338 7.43 -2.28 -7.18
CA MET A 338 6.48 -2.01 -8.26
C MET A 338 5.04 -2.25 -7.81
N LEU A 339 4.11 -1.60 -8.49
CA LEU A 339 2.68 -1.85 -8.36
C LEU A 339 2.16 -2.44 -9.67
N VAL A 340 1.42 -3.52 -9.58
CA VAL A 340 0.84 -4.23 -10.70
C VAL A 340 -0.67 -4.07 -10.64
N GLU A 341 -1.22 -3.28 -11.58
CA GLU A 341 -2.65 -3.32 -11.89
C GLU A 341 -2.91 -4.56 -12.73
N THR A 342 -3.60 -5.50 -12.13
CA THR A 342 -3.87 -6.79 -12.78
C THR A 342 -4.86 -6.66 -13.92
N ALA A 343 -5.84 -5.79 -13.75
CA ALA A 343 -6.86 -5.35 -14.70
C ALA A 343 -7.66 -4.19 -14.06
N PHE A 344 -8.66 -3.65 -14.75
CA PHE A 344 -9.57 -2.66 -14.17
C PHE A 344 -10.89 -3.33 -13.77
N ILE A 345 -11.16 -3.44 -12.44
CA ILE A 345 -12.36 -4.12 -11.91
C ILE A 345 -13.67 -3.43 -12.33
N SER A 346 -13.62 -2.13 -12.68
CA SER A 346 -14.75 -1.38 -13.23
C SER A 346 -15.21 -1.87 -14.60
N ASN A 347 -14.38 -2.65 -15.33
CA ASN A 347 -14.74 -3.30 -16.59
C ASN A 347 -15.39 -4.67 -16.30
N PRO A 348 -16.69 -4.89 -16.66
CA PRO A 348 -17.36 -6.14 -16.34
C PRO A 348 -16.69 -7.40 -16.94
N GLY A 349 -16.06 -7.25 -18.11
CA GLY A 349 -15.33 -8.35 -18.75
C GLY A 349 -14.05 -8.71 -18.00
N GLU A 350 -13.38 -7.73 -17.43
CA GLU A 350 -12.17 -7.95 -16.62
C GLU A 350 -12.53 -8.41 -15.21
N GLU A 351 -13.57 -7.85 -14.58
CA GLU A 351 -14.10 -8.36 -13.32
C GLU A 351 -14.40 -9.87 -13.39
N LYS A 352 -15.05 -10.31 -14.48
CA LYS A 352 -15.32 -11.74 -14.71
C LYS A 352 -14.04 -12.56 -14.78
N LYS A 353 -12.99 -12.07 -15.45
CA LYS A 353 -11.69 -12.74 -15.54
C LYS A 353 -10.98 -12.78 -14.18
N LEU A 354 -11.00 -11.67 -13.43
CA LEU A 354 -10.39 -11.58 -12.11
C LEU A 354 -11.04 -12.53 -11.09
N ASN A 355 -12.33 -12.81 -11.26
CA ASN A 355 -13.05 -13.79 -10.45
C ASN A 355 -12.76 -15.25 -10.87
N ASP A 356 -12.18 -15.49 -12.07
CA ASP A 356 -11.79 -16.82 -12.53
C ASP A 356 -10.47 -17.27 -11.91
N PRO A 357 -10.43 -18.33 -11.09
CA PRO A 357 -9.19 -18.84 -10.50
C PRO A 357 -8.15 -19.22 -11.55
N ALA A 358 -8.55 -19.79 -12.69
CA ALA A 358 -7.63 -20.18 -13.75
C ALA A 358 -6.97 -18.94 -14.40
N HIS A 359 -7.69 -17.82 -14.51
CA HIS A 359 -7.11 -16.58 -14.98
C HIS A 359 -6.11 -16.00 -13.97
N ARG A 360 -6.44 -16.00 -12.66
CA ARG A 360 -5.51 -15.58 -11.60
C ARG A 360 -4.22 -16.41 -11.59
N THR A 361 -4.33 -17.71 -11.81
CA THR A 361 -3.15 -18.60 -11.94
C THR A 361 -2.26 -18.20 -13.11
N ARG A 362 -2.82 -17.93 -14.29
CA ARG A 362 -2.06 -17.46 -15.46
C ARG A 362 -1.43 -16.09 -15.26
N LEU A 363 -2.16 -15.18 -14.59
CA LEU A 363 -1.68 -13.86 -14.27
C LEU A 363 -0.48 -13.91 -13.30
N ALA A 364 -0.61 -14.70 -12.23
CA ALA A 364 0.48 -14.94 -11.31
C ALA A 364 1.71 -15.56 -12.02
N ALA A 365 1.49 -16.53 -12.91
CA ALA A 365 2.57 -17.14 -13.69
C ALA A 365 3.32 -16.12 -14.57
N ALA A 366 2.61 -15.18 -15.18
CA ALA A 366 3.25 -14.12 -15.96
C ALA A 366 4.09 -13.18 -15.09
N ILE A 367 3.61 -12.84 -13.88
CA ILE A 367 4.39 -12.03 -12.93
C ILE A 367 5.64 -12.80 -12.48
N VAL A 368 5.50 -14.09 -12.10
CA VAL A 368 6.62 -14.94 -11.69
C VAL A 368 7.65 -15.06 -12.82
N GLU A 369 7.21 -15.24 -14.05
CA GLU A 369 8.10 -15.32 -15.23
C GLU A 369 8.96 -14.04 -15.32
N GLY A 370 8.35 -12.85 -15.22
CA GLY A 370 9.07 -11.57 -15.26
C GLY A 370 10.05 -11.42 -14.10
N VAL A 371 9.65 -11.80 -12.88
CA VAL A 371 10.50 -11.77 -11.68
C VAL A 371 11.69 -12.72 -11.83
N ARG A 372 11.45 -13.95 -12.30
CA ARG A 372 12.49 -14.95 -12.55
C ARG A 372 13.47 -14.46 -13.63
N ASP A 373 12.95 -13.90 -14.72
CA ASP A 373 13.79 -13.37 -15.81
C ASP A 373 14.69 -12.25 -15.29
N TYR A 374 14.18 -11.34 -14.47
CA TYR A 374 14.97 -10.29 -13.82
C TYR A 374 16.08 -10.87 -12.93
N PHE A 375 15.75 -11.74 -11.97
CA PHE A 375 16.74 -12.28 -11.05
C PHE A 375 17.71 -13.29 -11.71
N SER A 376 17.36 -13.83 -12.87
CA SER A 376 18.29 -14.65 -13.66
C SER A 376 19.46 -13.82 -14.24
N VAL A 377 19.23 -12.52 -14.42
CA VAL A 377 20.21 -11.56 -14.98
C VAL A 377 20.88 -10.73 -13.88
N GLN A 378 20.14 -10.42 -12.81
CA GLN A 378 20.58 -9.58 -11.70
C GLN A 378 20.26 -10.21 -10.35
N PRO A 379 20.84 -11.39 -10.04
CA PRO A 379 20.61 -12.04 -8.75
C PRO A 379 21.24 -11.21 -7.61
N PRO A 380 20.54 -11.02 -6.48
CA PRO A 380 21.11 -10.32 -5.34
C PRO A 380 22.34 -11.06 -4.80
N PRO A 381 23.41 -10.34 -4.41
CA PRO A 381 24.60 -10.96 -3.84
C PRO A 381 24.29 -11.81 -2.60
N GLY A 382 24.99 -12.95 -2.46
CA GLY A 382 24.81 -13.86 -1.32
C GLY A 382 23.53 -14.70 -1.38
N THR A 383 22.83 -14.72 -2.52
CA THR A 383 21.66 -15.59 -2.70
C THR A 383 22.01 -16.88 -3.44
N TRP A 384 21.17 -17.90 -3.24
CA TRP A 384 21.24 -19.15 -3.99
C TRP A 384 21.21 -18.91 -5.52
N LEU A 385 20.39 -17.95 -5.96
CA LEU A 385 20.35 -17.60 -7.38
C LEU A 385 21.68 -17.01 -7.87
N ALA A 386 22.40 -16.25 -7.04
CA ALA A 386 23.70 -15.70 -7.42
C ALA A 386 24.77 -16.80 -7.54
N SER A 387 24.75 -17.81 -6.66
CA SER A 387 25.72 -18.92 -6.70
C SER A 387 25.40 -19.95 -7.78
N HIS A 388 24.13 -20.07 -8.19
CA HIS A 388 23.67 -21.02 -9.22
C HIS A 388 23.33 -20.34 -10.56
N ALA A 389 23.55 -19.02 -10.68
CA ALA A 389 23.33 -18.30 -11.91
C ALA A 389 24.26 -18.85 -13.00
N THR A 390 23.67 -19.44 -14.05
CA THR A 390 24.43 -19.67 -15.27
C THR A 390 24.80 -18.29 -15.84
N PRO A 391 26.07 -18.00 -16.08
CA PRO A 391 26.46 -16.68 -16.62
C PRO A 391 25.75 -16.43 -17.95
N ARG A 392 24.69 -15.63 -17.92
CA ARG A 392 24.01 -15.16 -19.15
C ARG A 392 24.44 -13.73 -19.43
N ALA A 393 24.73 -13.46 -20.68
CA ALA A 393 24.97 -12.10 -21.13
C ALA A 393 23.73 -11.22 -20.82
N ARG A 394 23.93 -10.12 -20.10
CA ARG A 394 22.87 -9.15 -19.80
C ARG A 394 22.45 -8.43 -21.07
N GLN A 395 21.19 -8.04 -21.18
CA GLN A 395 20.72 -7.16 -22.24
C GLN A 395 20.45 -5.77 -21.66
N HIS A 396 20.90 -4.75 -22.40
CA HIS A 396 20.62 -3.35 -22.11
C HIS A 396 19.84 -2.73 -23.26
N VAL A 397 18.74 -2.04 -22.97
CA VAL A 397 17.97 -1.29 -23.96
C VAL A 397 18.42 0.16 -23.90
N VAL A 398 18.94 0.68 -24.99
CA VAL A 398 19.48 2.03 -25.06
C VAL A 398 18.39 3.07 -24.83
N SER A 399 18.56 3.90 -23.82
CA SER A 399 17.68 5.02 -23.47
C SER A 399 18.16 6.34 -24.12
N ARG A 400 17.26 7.32 -24.15
CA ARG A 400 17.58 8.64 -24.72
C ARG A 400 18.74 9.31 -23.95
N GLY A 401 19.79 9.70 -24.67
CA GLY A 401 20.98 10.35 -24.12
C GLY A 401 22.07 9.39 -23.64
N GLU A 402 21.88 8.07 -23.75
CA GLU A 402 22.94 7.12 -23.46
C GLU A 402 23.93 6.98 -24.61
N THR A 403 25.19 6.77 -24.26
CA THR A 403 26.28 6.44 -25.20
C THR A 403 26.86 5.08 -24.86
N LEU A 404 27.50 4.43 -25.84
CA LEU A 404 28.19 3.15 -25.60
C LEU A 404 29.19 3.23 -24.44
N SER A 405 29.91 4.34 -24.30
CA SER A 405 30.87 4.54 -23.20
C SER A 405 30.18 4.61 -21.84
N LEU A 406 29.06 5.33 -21.76
CA LEU A 406 28.27 5.44 -20.52
C LEU A 406 27.66 4.08 -20.14
N ILE A 407 27.15 3.34 -21.13
CA ILE A 407 26.60 1.99 -20.91
C ILE A 407 27.70 1.04 -20.45
N ALA A 408 28.87 1.03 -21.09
CA ALA A 408 30.01 0.19 -20.70
C ALA A 408 30.45 0.51 -19.25
N GLN A 409 30.59 1.80 -18.93
CA GLN A 409 30.94 2.25 -17.58
C GLN A 409 29.90 1.81 -16.52
N ARG A 410 28.61 1.98 -16.83
CA ARG A 410 27.49 1.57 -15.95
C ARG A 410 27.53 0.08 -15.63
N HIS A 411 27.89 -0.74 -16.61
CA HIS A 411 27.95 -2.20 -16.48
C HIS A 411 29.32 -2.74 -16.07
N GLY A 412 30.30 -1.87 -15.78
CA GLY A 412 31.64 -2.27 -15.32
C GLY A 412 32.44 -3.08 -16.34
N ILE A 413 32.18 -2.84 -17.63
CA ILE A 413 32.87 -3.51 -18.74
C ILE A 413 33.62 -2.52 -19.61
N THR A 414 34.57 -3.01 -20.43
CA THR A 414 35.24 -2.15 -21.38
C THR A 414 34.36 -1.83 -22.58
N LEU A 415 34.52 -0.64 -23.18
CA LEU A 415 33.84 -0.26 -24.39
C LEU A 415 34.10 -1.25 -25.54
N SER A 416 35.33 -1.79 -25.60
CA SER A 416 35.70 -2.77 -26.60
C SER A 416 34.96 -4.11 -26.41
N SER A 417 34.80 -4.57 -25.19
CA SER A 417 34.00 -5.77 -24.87
C SER A 417 32.53 -5.58 -25.25
N LEU A 418 31.96 -4.38 -24.95
CA LEU A 418 30.59 -4.08 -25.32
C LEU A 418 30.40 -4.09 -26.85
N ARG A 419 31.33 -3.47 -27.60
CA ARG A 419 31.27 -3.46 -29.07
C ARG A 419 31.40 -4.84 -29.68
N SER A 420 32.36 -5.63 -29.19
CA SER A 420 32.59 -6.99 -29.68
C SER A 420 31.37 -7.89 -29.47
N ALA A 421 30.75 -7.83 -28.28
CA ALA A 421 29.56 -8.63 -27.96
C ALA A 421 28.34 -8.28 -28.83
N ASN A 422 28.30 -7.07 -29.40
CA ASN A 422 27.17 -6.55 -30.21
C ASN A 422 27.49 -6.33 -31.69
N THR A 423 28.69 -6.69 -32.11
CA THR A 423 29.15 -6.49 -33.50
C THR A 423 29.03 -5.03 -34.00
N ILE A 424 29.24 -4.06 -33.07
CA ILE A 424 29.09 -2.62 -33.32
C ILE A 424 30.40 -2.07 -33.91
N LYS A 425 30.36 -1.58 -35.15
CA LYS A 425 31.53 -1.03 -35.88
C LYS A 425 31.75 0.47 -35.65
N GLY A 426 30.83 1.18 -35.03
CA GLY A 426 30.85 2.63 -34.80
C GLY A 426 30.56 3.03 -33.38
N ASP A 427 30.31 4.35 -33.14
CA ASP A 427 30.01 4.91 -31.82
C ASP A 427 28.51 5.22 -31.64
N VAL A 428 27.70 5.02 -32.66
CA VAL A 428 26.30 5.42 -32.66
C VAL A 428 25.41 4.24 -32.32
N VAL A 429 24.58 4.42 -31.30
CA VAL A 429 23.45 3.54 -30.94
C VAL A 429 22.16 4.34 -30.95
N LYS A 430 21.05 3.68 -31.24
CA LYS A 430 19.73 4.30 -31.31
C LYS A 430 18.94 3.98 -30.03
N VAL A 431 18.10 4.89 -29.61
CA VAL A 431 17.12 4.64 -28.55
C VAL A 431 16.28 3.43 -28.91
N GLY A 432 16.19 2.47 -28.01
CA GLY A 432 15.50 1.20 -28.22
C GLY A 432 16.39 0.05 -28.72
N ASP A 433 17.65 0.29 -29.12
CA ASP A 433 18.59 -0.78 -29.46
C ASP A 433 18.82 -1.70 -28.24
N ARG A 434 18.83 -3.01 -28.47
CA ARG A 434 19.14 -4.01 -27.44
C ARG A 434 20.59 -4.42 -27.56
N LEU A 435 21.38 -4.09 -26.52
CA LEU A 435 22.79 -4.42 -26.45
C LEU A 435 23.01 -5.61 -25.51
N THR A 436 23.73 -6.60 -25.97
CA THR A 436 24.24 -7.69 -25.14
C THR A 436 25.41 -7.19 -24.30
N ILE A 437 25.29 -7.21 -23.00
CA ILE A 437 26.33 -6.85 -22.05
C ILE A 437 27.15 -8.11 -21.73
N PRO A 438 28.39 -8.22 -22.18
CA PRO A 438 29.21 -9.38 -21.85
C PRO A 438 29.53 -9.40 -20.35
N LEU A 439 29.80 -10.60 -19.84
CA LEU A 439 30.25 -10.75 -18.45
C LEU A 439 31.58 -10.01 -18.26
N ALA A 440 31.70 -9.27 -17.14
CA ALA A 440 32.98 -8.68 -16.78
C ALA A 440 33.96 -9.86 -16.56
N MET A 441 34.98 -9.96 -17.41
CA MET A 441 36.08 -10.86 -17.10
C MET A 441 36.80 -10.26 -15.90
N GLY A 442 36.85 -11.00 -14.78
CA GLY A 442 37.62 -10.59 -13.60
C GLY A 442 39.07 -10.28 -14.02
N PRO A 443 39.77 -9.42 -13.27
CA PRO A 443 41.18 -9.19 -13.53
C PRO A 443 41.91 -10.55 -13.40
N GLY A 444 42.52 -10.99 -14.53
CA GLY A 444 43.40 -12.13 -14.57
C GLY A 444 44.65 -11.92 -13.76
#